data_37df5f9aae0a98308cb50b1c670b648e
#
_entry.id   37df5f9aae0a98308cb50b1c670b648e
#
_cell.length_a   1.000
_cell.length_b   1.000
_cell.length_c   1.000
_cell.angle_alpha   90.00
_cell.angle_beta   90.00
_cell.angle_gamma   90.00
#
_symmetry.space_group_name_H-M   'P 1'
#
loop_
_entity.id
_entity.type
_entity.pdbx_description
1 polymer ?
#
loop_
_entity_poly.entity_id
_entity_poly.type
_entity_poly.pdbx_seq_one_letter_code
_entity_poly.pdbx_strand_id
1 'polypeptide(L)' 'MNIKIYYCVVWNYKPSAVSLAAELKAYFGVDSELLSGEKGDFEVVVDGKTVFSKKNLSRFPEPGEVTETLRKWIFK' A
#
# COMPACT_ATOMS: atom_id res chain seq x y z
N MET A 1 -6.23 8.59 9.56
CA MET A 1 -5.34 8.06 8.50
C MET A 1 -6.21 7.46 7.40
N ASN A 2 -6.06 7.93 6.18
CA ASN A 2 -6.81 7.44 5.02
C ASN A 2 -5.85 6.69 4.11
N ILE A 3 -6.00 5.38 3.99
CA ILE A 3 -5.09 4.52 3.25
C ILE A 3 -5.78 4.04 1.97
N LYS A 4 -5.14 4.28 0.83
CA LYS A 4 -5.61 3.80 -0.46
C LYS A 4 -4.51 2.97 -1.11
N ILE A 5 -4.88 1.78 -1.59
CA ILE A 5 -3.95 0.89 -2.29
C ILE A 5 -4.47 0.70 -3.71
N TYR A 6 -3.75 1.25 -4.68
CA TYR A 6 -4.05 1.06 -6.10
C TYR A 6 -3.29 -0.15 -6.61
N TYR A 7 -3.99 -1.08 -7.24
CA TYR A 7 -3.36 -2.32 -7.71
C TYR A 7 -3.82 -2.68 -9.12
N CYS A 8 -2.97 -3.41 -9.82
CA CYS A 8 -3.26 -3.85 -11.18
C CYS A 8 -4.20 -5.06 -11.15
N VAL A 9 -5.40 -4.91 -11.72
CA VAL A 9 -6.37 -6.00 -11.81
C VAL A 9 -5.95 -7.00 -12.87
N VAL A 10 -5.49 -6.50 -14.01
CA VAL A 10 -5.13 -7.36 -15.17
C VAL A 10 -4.04 -8.35 -14.81
N TRP A 11 -3.04 -7.92 -14.05
CA TRP A 11 -1.93 -8.80 -13.64
C TRP A 11 -2.17 -9.46 -12.29
N ASN A 12 -3.38 -9.35 -11.77
CA ASN A 12 -3.80 -10.00 -10.53
C ASN A 12 -2.92 -9.64 -9.32
N TYR A 13 -2.72 -8.36 -9.10
CA TYR A 13 -1.99 -7.88 -7.92
C TYR A 13 -2.87 -7.81 -6.66
N LYS A 14 -4.13 -8.23 -6.76
CA LYS A 14 -5.06 -8.17 -5.64
C LYS A 14 -4.58 -8.93 -4.40
N PRO A 15 -4.02 -10.14 -4.51
CA PRO A 15 -3.52 -10.83 -3.31
C PRO A 15 -2.49 -10.02 -2.54
N SER A 16 -1.59 -9.32 -3.25
CA SER A 16 -0.59 -8.46 -2.59
C SER A 16 -1.25 -7.28 -1.92
N ALA A 17 -2.27 -6.68 -2.54
CA ALA A 17 -3.00 -5.56 -1.97
C ALA A 17 -3.77 -5.98 -0.72
N VAL A 18 -4.43 -7.14 -0.76
CA VAL A 18 -5.18 -7.68 0.38
C VAL A 18 -4.24 -7.99 1.55
N SER A 19 -3.09 -8.59 1.25
CA SER A 19 -2.09 -8.91 2.27
C SER A 19 -1.57 -7.65 2.95
N LEU A 20 -1.26 -6.62 2.17
CA LEU A 20 -0.80 -5.35 2.73
C LEU A 20 -1.89 -4.68 3.55
N ALA A 21 -3.13 -4.69 3.07
CA ALA A 21 -4.25 -4.12 3.80
C ALA A 21 -4.42 -4.79 5.16
N ALA A 22 -4.28 -6.13 5.22
CA ALA A 22 -4.37 -6.88 6.46
C ALA A 22 -3.23 -6.51 7.42
N GLU A 23 -2.02 -6.35 6.92
CA GLU A 23 -0.87 -5.93 7.72
C GLU A 23 -1.10 -4.56 8.34
N LEU A 24 -1.57 -3.59 7.54
CA LEU A 24 -1.81 -2.24 8.02
C LEU A 24 -2.97 -2.18 9.00
N LYS A 25 -4.01 -3.00 8.79
CA LYS A 25 -5.12 -3.11 9.74
C LYS A 25 -4.64 -3.66 11.08
N ALA A 26 -3.81 -4.69 11.05
CA ALA A 26 -3.28 -5.30 12.28
C ALA A 26 -2.43 -4.32 13.07
N TYR A 27 -1.64 -3.49 12.39
CA TYR A 27 -0.72 -2.57 13.07
C TYR A 27 -1.40 -1.26 13.48
N PHE A 28 -2.15 -0.64 12.57
CA PHE A 28 -2.72 0.69 12.80
C PHE A 28 -4.20 0.67 13.18
N GLY A 29 -4.88 -0.45 13.01
CA GLY A 29 -6.32 -0.53 13.26
C GLY A 29 -7.15 0.20 12.22
N VAL A 30 -6.61 0.48 11.06
CA VAL A 30 -7.25 1.27 9.99
C VAL A 30 -7.45 0.39 8.77
N ASP A 31 -8.66 0.45 8.19
CA ASP A 31 -8.96 -0.25 6.95
C ASP A 31 -8.35 0.52 5.77
N SER A 32 -7.89 -0.24 4.76
CA SER A 32 -7.39 0.32 3.52
C SER A 32 -8.45 0.22 2.44
N GLU A 33 -8.56 1.23 1.62
CA GLU A 33 -9.43 1.20 0.45
C GLU A 33 -8.63 0.61 -0.71
N LEU A 34 -9.15 -0.48 -1.31
CA LEU A 34 -8.49 -1.15 -2.44
C LEU A 34 -9.11 -0.63 -3.73
N LEU A 35 -8.28 -0.05 -4.58
CA LEU A 35 -8.75 0.60 -5.80
C LEU A 35 -8.05 0.02 -7.02
N SER A 36 -8.80 -0.10 -8.12
CA SER A 36 -8.24 -0.54 -9.38
C SER A 36 -7.31 0.55 -9.94
N GLY A 37 -6.05 0.18 -10.15
CA GLY A 37 -5.08 1.06 -10.77
C GLY A 37 -4.88 0.72 -12.24
N GLU A 38 -3.88 1.34 -12.84
CA GLU A 38 -3.52 1.05 -14.21
C GLU A 38 -2.67 -0.21 -14.30
N LYS A 39 -2.36 -0.62 -15.53
CA LYS A 39 -1.60 -1.84 -15.78
C LYS A 39 -0.23 -1.76 -15.10
N GLY A 40 0.04 -2.74 -14.26
CA GLY A 40 1.30 -2.82 -13.52
C GLY A 40 1.37 -2.00 -12.24
N ASP A 41 0.31 -1.29 -11.89
CA ASP A 41 0.32 -0.42 -10.70
C ASP A 41 0.29 -1.20 -9.40
N PHE A 42 1.09 -0.75 -8.45
CA PHE A 42 0.95 -1.06 -7.04
C PHE A 42 1.45 0.17 -6.27
N GLU A 43 0.49 1.01 -5.86
CA GLU A 43 0.79 2.30 -5.24
C GLU A 43 0.03 2.41 -3.93
N VAL A 44 0.70 2.86 -2.89
CA VAL A 44 0.08 3.08 -1.58
C VAL A 44 0.07 4.57 -1.30
N VAL A 45 -1.13 5.11 -1.11
CA VAL A 45 -1.32 6.54 -0.86
C VAL A 45 -1.97 6.71 0.51
N VAL A 46 -1.34 7.50 1.36
CA VAL A 46 -1.84 7.75 2.72
C VAL A 46 -2.02 9.25 2.89
N ASP A 47 -3.26 9.65 3.22
CA ASP A 47 -3.64 11.05 3.38
C ASP A 47 -3.19 11.92 2.20
N GLY A 48 -3.35 11.38 0.99
CA GLY A 48 -3.02 12.07 -0.25
C GLY A 48 -1.57 12.03 -0.67
N LYS A 49 -0.70 11.35 0.11
CA LYS A 49 0.73 11.25 -0.21
C LYS A 49 1.11 9.81 -0.57
N THR A 50 1.85 9.65 -1.66
CA THR A 50 2.34 8.33 -2.06
C THR A 50 3.47 7.90 -1.14
N VAL A 51 3.26 6.81 -0.41
CA VAL A 51 4.26 6.28 0.53
C VAL A 51 4.99 5.07 -0.04
N PHE A 52 4.42 4.43 -1.05
CA PHE A 52 5.09 3.35 -1.78
C PHE A 52 4.63 3.35 -3.24
N SER A 53 5.58 3.17 -4.16
CA SER A 53 5.29 3.13 -5.59
C SER A 53 6.13 2.06 -6.26
N LYS A 54 5.46 1.01 -6.76
CA LYS A 54 6.13 -0.03 -7.54
C LYS A 54 6.73 0.55 -8.84
N LYS A 55 6.04 1.55 -9.41
CA LYS A 55 6.54 2.22 -10.62
C LYS A 55 7.92 2.83 -10.39
N ASN A 56 8.13 3.46 -9.24
CA ASN A 56 9.40 4.10 -8.90
C ASN A 56 10.47 3.11 -8.45
N LEU A 57 10.07 2.06 -7.72
CA LEU A 57 11.01 1.13 -7.10
C LEU A 57 11.19 -0.16 -7.89
N SER A 58 10.32 -0.42 -8.85
CA SER A 58 10.36 -1.62 -9.70
C SER A 58 10.25 -2.92 -8.90
N ARG A 59 9.55 -2.89 -7.78
CA ARG A 59 9.33 -4.06 -6.93
C ARG A 59 8.11 -3.87 -6.04
N PHE A 60 7.62 -4.98 -5.48
CA PHE A 60 6.60 -4.95 -4.43
C PHE A 60 7.25 -4.60 -3.09
N PRO A 61 6.46 -4.11 -2.11
CA PRO A 61 6.99 -3.84 -0.78
C PRO A 61 7.40 -5.13 -0.08
N GLU A 62 8.48 -5.05 0.69
CA GLU A 62 8.88 -6.14 1.56
C GLU A 62 7.90 -6.24 2.74
N PRO A 63 7.77 -7.43 3.37
CA PRO A 63 6.94 -7.54 4.57
C PRO A 63 7.37 -6.51 5.61
N GLY A 64 6.40 -5.74 6.10
CA GLY A 64 6.65 -4.71 7.11
C GLY A 64 7.22 -3.39 6.59
N GLU A 65 7.58 -3.30 5.32
CA GLU A 65 8.21 -2.09 4.77
C GLU A 65 7.28 -0.89 4.83
N VAL A 66 6.04 -1.03 4.37
CA VAL A 66 5.08 0.07 4.37
C VAL A 66 4.71 0.45 5.79
N THR A 67 4.52 -0.55 6.67
CA THR A 67 4.26 -0.32 8.09
C THR A 67 5.36 0.50 8.72
N GLU A 68 6.62 0.14 8.47
CA GLU A 68 7.77 0.85 9.03
C GLU A 68 7.86 2.28 8.49
N THR A 69 7.60 2.47 7.20
CA THR A 69 7.59 3.80 6.59
C THR A 69 6.55 4.68 7.24
N LEU A 70 5.32 4.15 7.43
CA LEU A 70 4.24 4.91 8.06
C LEU A 70 4.50 5.18 9.52
N ARG A 71 5.08 4.23 10.24
CA ARG A 71 5.42 4.40 11.65
C ARG A 71 6.39 5.56 11.84
N LYS A 72 7.43 5.63 11.03
CA LYS A 72 8.40 6.74 11.08
C LYS A 72 7.75 8.05 10.72
N TRP A 73 6.82 8.02 9.77
CA TRP A 73 6.13 9.21 9.29
C TRP A 73 5.20 9.80 10.34
N ILE A 74 4.50 8.93 11.09
CA ILE A 74 3.54 9.35 12.11
C ILE A 74 4.25 9.82 13.39
N PHE A 75 5.31 9.12 13.80
CA PHE A 75 6.02 9.40 15.04
C PHE A 75 7.26 10.28 14.83
N LYS A 76 7.24 11.05 13.81
CA LYS A 76 8.34 11.93 13.43
C LYS A 76 8.51 13.09 14.43
#